data_4899d9d14632f8ded03412706be8727d
#
_entry.id   4899d9d14632f8ded03412706be8727d
#
_cell.length_a   1.000
_cell.length_b   1.000
_cell.length_c   1.000
_cell.angle_alpha   90.00
_cell.angle_beta   90.00
_cell.angle_gamma   90.00
#
_symmetry.space_group_name_H-M   'P 1'
#
loop_
_entity.id
_entity.type
_entity.pdbx_description
1 polymer ?
#
loop_
_entity_poly.entity_id
_entity_poly.type
_entity_poly.pdbx_seq_one_letter_code
_entity_poly.pdbx_strand_id
1 'polypeptide(L)'
;TKLLKHAIEAAKVYEDESYMVTARLGIFDGFAYPYGFGVKEGEGAVPNMEEPIRLVRELYQKYGLSMVNLTMGNPYVTTHVTRPFDSGKYIPQEHPLTGVARMIKGIGDVKHAVPDLFISSSAPSYLRQYSDLFAAGAIEEGLCDMMLFGRMSFANPDFVNQIVKEGRLDPKKVCLTCGKCGDLIRAGKPTGCVIRDAEHYLNYYKEYTKEAGSAS
;
A
#
# COMPACT_ATOMS: atom_id res chain seq x y z
N THR A 1 16.79 -8.82 4.87
CA THR A 1 16.61 -8.13 6.18
C THR A 1 17.90 -7.43 6.68
N LYS A 2 19.11 -7.99 6.45
CA LYS A 2 20.39 -7.41 6.93
C LYS A 2 20.60 -5.97 6.43
N LEU A 3 20.44 -5.72 5.12
CA LEU A 3 20.57 -4.39 4.54
C LEU A 3 19.59 -3.38 5.16
N LEU A 4 18.33 -3.77 5.34
CA LEU A 4 17.31 -2.91 5.97
C LEU A 4 17.75 -2.49 7.39
N LYS A 5 18.24 -3.42 8.20
CA LYS A 5 18.70 -3.13 9.57
C LYS A 5 19.84 -2.12 9.58
N HIS A 6 20.85 -2.30 8.74
CA HIS A 6 21.95 -1.34 8.61
C HIS A 6 21.48 0.04 8.12
N ALA A 7 20.52 0.08 7.19
CA ALA A 7 19.97 1.34 6.72
C ALA A 7 19.23 2.10 7.83
N ILE A 8 18.45 1.37 8.66
CA ILE A 8 17.77 1.95 9.81
C ILE A 8 18.79 2.45 10.84
N GLU A 9 19.80 1.65 11.20
CA GLU A 9 20.86 2.07 12.13
C GLU A 9 21.56 3.34 11.64
N ALA A 10 21.93 3.40 10.37
CA ALA A 10 22.59 4.58 9.79
C ALA A 10 21.67 5.83 9.78
N ALA A 11 20.37 5.64 9.56
CA ALA A 11 19.41 6.75 9.57
C ALA A 11 19.11 7.24 10.99
N LYS A 12 19.03 6.33 11.97
CA LYS A 12 18.67 6.65 13.37
C LYS A 12 19.64 7.60 14.06
N VAL A 13 20.90 7.72 13.59
CA VAL A 13 21.86 8.70 14.15
C VAL A 13 21.45 10.14 13.87
N TYR A 14 20.51 10.39 12.95
CA TYR A 14 19.97 11.71 12.60
C TYR A 14 18.59 11.95 13.20
N GLU A 15 18.04 10.99 13.94
CA GLU A 15 16.72 11.13 14.57
C GLU A 15 16.80 12.04 15.78
N ASP A 16 15.87 13.00 15.87
CA ASP A 16 15.71 13.94 17.00
C ASP A 16 14.21 14.26 17.22
N GLU A 17 13.91 15.27 18.02
CA GLU A 17 12.52 15.70 18.31
C GLU A 17 11.76 16.20 17.06
N SER A 18 12.46 16.63 16.02
CA SER A 18 11.89 17.17 14.78
C SER A 18 11.90 16.17 13.62
N TYR A 19 12.66 15.08 13.72
CA TYR A 19 12.88 14.13 12.65
C TYR A 19 12.77 12.68 13.13
N MET A 20 11.81 11.95 12.59
CA MET A 20 11.55 10.55 12.93
C MET A 20 11.93 9.62 11.79
N VAL A 21 12.67 8.55 12.10
CA VAL A 21 12.98 7.49 11.15
C VAL A 21 11.86 6.46 11.14
N THR A 22 11.28 6.25 9.99
CA THR A 22 10.24 5.24 9.76
C THR A 22 10.62 4.33 8.60
N ALA A 23 9.89 3.22 8.43
CA ALA A 23 10.08 2.32 7.30
C ALA A 23 8.74 1.91 6.68
N ARG A 24 8.77 1.65 5.36
CA ARG A 24 7.70 0.93 4.68
C ARG A 24 8.17 -0.48 4.38
N LEU A 25 7.41 -1.48 4.83
CA LEU A 25 7.76 -2.88 4.73
C LEU A 25 6.67 -3.70 4.04
N GLY A 26 7.07 -4.58 3.11
CA GLY A 26 6.23 -5.69 2.67
C GLY A 26 6.28 -6.81 3.70
N ILE A 27 5.12 -7.31 4.13
CA ILE A 27 5.00 -8.44 5.06
C ILE A 27 4.59 -9.74 4.36
N PHE A 28 4.36 -9.68 3.04
CA PHE A 28 4.03 -10.85 2.22
C PHE A 28 4.29 -10.50 0.75
N ASP A 29 5.12 -11.25 0.04
CA ASP A 29 5.49 -10.94 -1.34
C ASP A 29 4.52 -11.51 -2.39
N GLY A 30 3.70 -12.52 -2.03
CA GLY A 30 2.82 -13.20 -2.96
C GLY A 30 3.52 -14.25 -3.83
N PHE A 31 4.68 -14.75 -3.39
CA PHE A 31 5.44 -15.83 -4.01
C PHE A 31 5.61 -16.99 -3.03
N ALA A 32 5.71 -18.21 -3.56
CA ALA A 32 6.02 -19.38 -2.74
C ALA A 32 7.47 -19.35 -2.22
N TYR A 33 7.72 -20.07 -1.13
CA TYR A 33 9.06 -20.35 -0.64
C TYR A 33 9.91 -21.02 -1.74
N PRO A 34 11.23 -20.75 -1.87
CA PRO A 34 12.05 -19.89 -1.01
C PRO A 34 12.12 -18.42 -1.44
N TYR A 35 11.36 -18.02 -2.46
CA TYR A 35 11.48 -16.67 -3.06
C TYR A 35 10.59 -15.62 -2.39
N GLY A 36 9.51 -16.03 -1.74
CA GLY A 36 8.57 -15.13 -1.07
C GLY A 36 8.93 -14.90 0.39
N PHE A 37 8.75 -13.65 0.85
CA PHE A 37 8.72 -13.29 2.25
C PHE A 37 7.30 -13.42 2.80
N GLY A 38 7.15 -13.78 4.07
CA GLY A 38 5.83 -13.95 4.70
C GLY A 38 5.08 -15.19 4.19
N VAL A 39 5.80 -16.28 3.88
CA VAL A 39 5.27 -17.58 3.44
C VAL A 39 5.99 -18.70 4.18
N LYS A 40 5.41 -19.89 4.16
CA LYS A 40 6.00 -21.09 4.77
C LYS A 40 6.30 -22.15 3.71
N GLU A 41 7.38 -22.90 3.94
CA GLU A 41 7.79 -23.98 3.06
C GLU A 41 6.68 -25.03 2.94
N GLY A 42 6.39 -25.46 1.70
CA GLY A 42 5.35 -26.45 1.41
C GLY A 42 3.93 -25.92 1.35
N GLU A 43 3.66 -24.66 1.75
CA GLU A 43 2.32 -24.09 1.80
C GLU A 43 1.98 -23.18 0.57
N GLY A 44 2.88 -23.10 -0.42
CA GLY A 44 2.68 -22.24 -1.59
C GLY A 44 2.79 -20.75 -1.26
N ALA A 45 2.05 -19.93 -2.00
CA ALA A 45 2.00 -18.46 -1.80
C ALA A 45 0.86 -18.07 -0.81
N VAL A 46 0.79 -18.76 0.33
CA VAL A 46 -0.17 -18.45 1.40
C VAL A 46 0.49 -17.56 2.46
N PRO A 47 -0.16 -16.44 2.88
CA PRO A 47 0.41 -15.57 3.89
C PRO A 47 0.65 -16.29 5.22
N ASN A 48 1.88 -16.20 5.73
CA ASN A 48 2.29 -16.64 7.06
C ASN A 48 3.00 -15.49 7.77
N MET A 49 2.47 -15.03 8.90
CA MET A 49 2.96 -13.83 9.59
C MET A 49 4.04 -14.12 10.64
N GLU A 50 4.51 -15.34 10.83
CA GLU A 50 5.53 -15.67 11.84
C GLU A 50 6.86 -14.91 11.60
N GLU A 51 7.38 -14.97 10.38
CA GLU A 51 8.62 -14.28 10.02
C GLU A 51 8.45 -12.74 9.96
N PRO A 52 7.39 -12.18 9.35
CA PRO A 52 7.08 -10.76 9.43
C PRO A 52 6.96 -10.21 10.84
N ILE A 53 6.22 -10.90 11.73
CA ILE A 53 6.07 -10.51 13.14
C ILE A 53 7.44 -10.48 13.83
N ARG A 54 8.26 -11.51 13.63
CA ARG A 54 9.62 -11.56 14.20
C ARG A 54 10.47 -10.38 13.74
N LEU A 55 10.45 -10.07 12.43
CA LEU A 55 11.18 -8.93 11.88
C LEU A 55 10.70 -7.61 12.46
N VAL A 56 9.39 -7.34 12.41
CA VAL A 56 8.80 -6.08 12.88
C VAL A 56 9.06 -5.88 14.38
N ARG A 57 8.91 -6.93 15.19
CA ARG A 57 9.24 -6.89 16.62
C ARG A 57 10.72 -6.57 16.85
N GLU A 58 11.63 -7.15 16.08
CA GLU A 58 13.06 -6.86 16.16
C GLU A 58 13.35 -5.39 15.79
N LEU A 59 12.72 -4.85 14.73
CA LEU A 59 12.89 -3.46 14.32
C LEU A 59 12.40 -2.49 15.40
N TYR A 60 11.30 -2.82 16.06
CA TYR A 60 10.80 -2.05 17.19
C TYR A 60 11.74 -2.13 18.40
N GLN A 61 12.03 -3.34 18.90
CA GLN A 61 12.69 -3.53 20.17
C GLN A 61 14.19 -3.26 20.14
N LYS A 62 14.88 -3.62 19.04
CA LYS A 62 16.35 -3.48 18.94
C LYS A 62 16.79 -2.24 18.16
N TYR A 63 16.02 -1.87 17.14
CA TYR A 63 16.40 -0.76 16.26
C TYR A 63 15.61 0.53 16.55
N GLY A 64 14.70 0.51 17.51
CA GLY A 64 13.99 1.67 18.01
C GLY A 64 13.04 2.32 17.00
N LEU A 65 12.53 1.57 16.00
CA LEU A 65 11.49 2.10 15.14
C LEU A 65 10.21 2.29 15.96
N SER A 66 9.70 3.52 15.99
CA SER A 66 8.45 3.87 16.67
C SER A 66 7.22 3.81 15.76
N MET A 67 7.45 3.81 14.43
CA MET A 67 6.40 3.75 13.42
C MET A 67 6.84 2.92 12.21
N VAL A 68 5.89 2.16 11.62
CA VAL A 68 6.10 1.43 10.38
C VAL A 68 4.85 1.46 9.50
N ASN A 69 5.04 1.61 8.19
CA ASN A 69 3.97 1.37 7.22
C ASN A 69 4.07 -0.05 6.67
N LEU A 70 3.02 -0.84 6.86
CA LEU A 70 2.97 -2.21 6.37
C LEU A 70 2.15 -2.32 5.08
N THR A 71 2.62 -3.18 4.17
CA THR A 71 1.98 -3.50 2.90
C THR A 71 2.22 -4.96 2.53
N MET A 72 1.57 -5.44 1.47
CA MET A 72 1.79 -6.76 0.90
C MET A 72 2.04 -6.68 -0.61
N GLY A 73 2.64 -7.74 -1.16
CA GLY A 73 2.86 -7.93 -2.58
C GLY A 73 4.08 -7.21 -3.13
N ASN A 74 4.50 -7.67 -4.31
CA ASN A 74 5.54 -7.05 -5.10
C ASN A 74 4.90 -6.15 -6.17
N PRO A 75 5.16 -4.82 -6.19
CA PRO A 75 4.49 -3.89 -7.10
C PRO A 75 4.84 -4.12 -8.57
N TYR A 76 5.89 -4.86 -8.87
CA TYR A 76 6.34 -5.15 -10.23
C TYR A 76 5.77 -6.45 -10.79
N VAL A 77 5.50 -7.45 -9.95
CA VAL A 77 5.08 -8.80 -10.38
C VAL A 77 3.68 -9.14 -9.85
N THR A 78 3.45 -9.02 -8.54
CA THR A 78 2.15 -9.31 -7.91
C THR A 78 1.39 -8.02 -7.60
N THR A 79 1.22 -7.16 -8.60
CA THR A 79 0.67 -5.81 -8.44
C THR A 79 -0.71 -5.80 -7.77
N HIS A 80 -1.58 -6.78 -8.07
CA HIS A 80 -2.92 -6.89 -7.47
C HIS A 80 -2.89 -7.23 -5.98
N VAL A 81 -1.84 -7.92 -5.51
CA VAL A 81 -1.62 -8.18 -4.07
C VAL A 81 -1.29 -6.88 -3.34
N THR A 82 -0.46 -6.02 -3.95
CA THR A 82 -0.08 -4.72 -3.36
C THR A 82 -1.24 -3.70 -3.41
N ARG A 83 -2.01 -3.72 -4.47
CA ARG A 83 -3.09 -2.76 -4.73
C ARG A 83 -4.23 -3.44 -5.47
N PRO A 84 -5.24 -3.94 -4.79
CA PRO A 84 -6.36 -4.64 -5.40
C PRO A 84 -7.02 -3.82 -6.51
N PHE A 85 -7.38 -4.46 -7.63
CA PHE A 85 -8.07 -3.89 -8.78
C PHE A 85 -8.78 -4.99 -9.59
N ASP A 86 -9.77 -4.60 -10.39
CA ASP A 86 -10.57 -5.46 -11.26
C ASP A 86 -10.49 -5.06 -12.74
N SER A 87 -9.64 -4.11 -13.08
CA SER A 87 -9.49 -3.57 -14.43
C SER A 87 -8.06 -3.08 -14.68
N GLY A 88 -7.58 -3.10 -15.94
CA GLY A 88 -6.24 -2.65 -16.31
C GLY A 88 -5.60 -3.57 -17.34
N LYS A 89 -4.26 -3.64 -17.37
CA LYS A 89 -3.49 -4.46 -18.31
C LYS A 89 -3.74 -5.97 -18.18
N TYR A 90 -4.12 -6.41 -17.00
CA TYR A 90 -4.61 -7.76 -16.74
C TYR A 90 -5.71 -7.73 -15.68
N ILE A 91 -6.55 -8.71 -15.67
CA ILE A 91 -7.58 -8.93 -14.66
C ILE A 91 -7.09 -10.03 -13.73
N PRO A 92 -6.87 -9.77 -12.43
CA PRO A 92 -6.51 -10.81 -11.48
C PRO A 92 -7.61 -11.88 -11.39
N GLN A 93 -7.22 -13.14 -11.19
CA GLN A 93 -8.18 -14.21 -10.88
C GLN A 93 -8.81 -14.04 -9.50
N GLU A 94 -8.08 -13.42 -8.60
CA GLU A 94 -8.53 -13.12 -7.25
C GLU A 94 -9.49 -11.93 -7.26
N HIS A 95 -10.62 -12.06 -6.55
CA HIS A 95 -11.53 -10.93 -6.37
C HIS A 95 -10.84 -9.84 -5.51
N PRO A 96 -10.89 -8.55 -5.90
CA PRO A 96 -10.15 -7.49 -5.20
C PRO A 96 -10.47 -7.33 -3.72
N LEU A 97 -11.69 -7.65 -3.28
CA LEU A 97 -12.05 -7.64 -1.84
C LEU A 97 -11.28 -8.69 -1.04
N THR A 98 -10.93 -9.83 -1.65
CA THR A 98 -10.06 -10.84 -1.02
C THR A 98 -8.67 -10.23 -0.74
N GLY A 99 -8.14 -9.46 -1.69
CA GLY A 99 -6.88 -8.74 -1.52
C GLY A 99 -6.94 -7.68 -0.42
N VAL A 100 -8.04 -6.92 -0.32
CA VAL A 100 -8.26 -5.96 0.77
C VAL A 100 -8.33 -6.67 2.12
N ALA A 101 -9.12 -7.74 2.22
CA ALA A 101 -9.27 -8.52 3.45
C ALA A 101 -7.94 -9.17 3.88
N ARG A 102 -7.18 -9.73 2.95
CA ARG A 102 -5.83 -10.29 3.22
C ARG A 102 -4.90 -9.22 3.78
N MET A 103 -4.88 -8.02 3.17
CA MET A 103 -4.02 -6.93 3.60
C MET A 103 -4.31 -6.53 5.05
N ILE A 104 -5.55 -6.21 5.36
CA ILE A 104 -5.91 -5.74 6.70
C ILE A 104 -5.75 -6.84 7.75
N LYS A 105 -6.09 -8.10 7.42
CA LYS A 105 -5.90 -9.22 8.32
C LYS A 105 -4.43 -9.41 8.68
N GLY A 106 -3.53 -9.49 7.69
CA GLY A 106 -2.11 -9.72 7.95
C GLY A 106 -1.46 -8.54 8.70
N ILE A 107 -1.88 -7.30 8.43
CA ILE A 107 -1.42 -6.13 9.18
C ILE A 107 -1.94 -6.18 10.62
N GLY A 108 -3.20 -6.54 10.83
CA GLY A 108 -3.79 -6.73 12.14
C GLY A 108 -3.09 -7.84 12.95
N ASP A 109 -2.75 -8.96 12.32
CA ASP A 109 -1.97 -10.04 12.96
C ASP A 109 -0.61 -9.50 13.49
N VAL A 110 0.06 -8.63 12.72
CA VAL A 110 1.31 -7.96 13.16
C VAL A 110 1.03 -6.95 14.26
N LYS A 111 -0.02 -6.13 14.15
CA LYS A 111 -0.40 -5.13 15.17
C LYS A 111 -0.70 -5.79 16.51
N HIS A 112 -1.47 -6.85 16.53
CA HIS A 112 -1.76 -7.59 17.76
C HIS A 112 -0.51 -8.23 18.39
N ALA A 113 0.47 -8.63 17.57
CA ALA A 113 1.73 -9.20 18.05
C ALA A 113 2.73 -8.16 18.55
N VAL A 114 2.63 -6.90 18.10
CA VAL A 114 3.50 -5.76 18.50
C VAL A 114 2.63 -4.53 18.78
N PRO A 115 1.81 -4.55 19.83
CA PRO A 115 0.75 -3.56 20.07
C PRO A 115 1.26 -2.12 20.31
N ASP A 116 2.45 -1.97 20.88
CA ASP A 116 3.02 -0.67 21.20
C ASP A 116 3.67 0.05 20.02
N LEU A 117 3.93 -0.68 18.91
CA LEU A 117 4.44 -0.07 17.68
C LEU A 117 3.30 0.62 16.94
N PHE A 118 3.54 1.87 16.51
CA PHE A 118 2.59 2.58 15.65
C PHE A 118 2.63 1.98 14.24
N ILE A 119 1.53 1.34 13.82
CA ILE A 119 1.43 0.64 12.53
C ILE A 119 0.42 1.34 11.64
N SER A 120 0.88 1.79 10.46
CA SER A 120 -0.02 2.24 9.40
C SER A 120 -0.27 1.13 8.38
N SER A 121 -1.56 0.95 8.03
CA SER A 121 -2.02 0.04 6.99
C SER A 121 -2.02 0.72 5.62
N SER A 122 -2.28 -0.05 4.56
CA SER A 122 -2.22 0.40 3.17
C SER A 122 -3.38 -0.10 2.33
N ALA A 123 -3.54 0.47 1.12
CA ALA A 123 -4.30 -0.05 0.00
C ALA A 123 -5.85 -0.11 0.11
N PRO A 124 -6.56 0.80 0.82
CA PRO A 124 -8.03 0.76 0.89
C PRO A 124 -8.70 1.29 -0.39
N SER A 125 -7.96 1.87 -1.34
CA SER A 125 -8.51 2.64 -2.48
C SER A 125 -9.49 1.88 -3.38
N TYR A 126 -9.47 0.53 -3.37
CA TYR A 126 -10.48 -0.27 -4.09
C TYR A 126 -11.88 -0.07 -3.55
N LEU A 127 -12.02 0.23 -2.27
CA LEU A 127 -13.30 0.47 -1.61
C LEU A 127 -13.90 1.84 -1.98
N ARG A 128 -13.20 2.65 -2.79
CA ARG A 128 -13.69 3.93 -3.33
C ARG A 128 -14.19 4.86 -2.23
N GLN A 129 -15.47 5.28 -2.30
CA GLN A 129 -16.10 6.16 -1.30
C GLN A 129 -16.31 5.53 0.09
N TYR A 130 -16.08 4.23 0.23
CA TYR A 130 -16.18 3.52 1.52
C TYR A 130 -14.81 3.31 2.19
N SER A 131 -13.74 3.84 1.58
CA SER A 131 -12.38 3.67 2.09
C SER A 131 -12.15 4.37 3.43
N ASP A 132 -12.83 5.48 3.70
CA ASP A 132 -12.83 6.21 4.98
C ASP A 132 -13.52 5.42 6.09
N LEU A 133 -14.69 4.86 5.81
CA LEU A 133 -15.42 4.01 6.76
C LEU A 133 -14.63 2.74 7.09
N PHE A 134 -14.02 2.13 6.08
CA PHE A 134 -13.14 0.98 6.28
C PHE A 134 -11.93 1.35 7.15
N ALA A 135 -11.32 2.53 6.91
CA ALA A 135 -10.20 3.00 7.70
C ALA A 135 -10.60 3.22 9.17
N ALA A 136 -11.75 3.85 9.40
CA ALA A 136 -12.28 4.07 10.74
C ALA A 136 -12.53 2.74 11.47
N GLY A 137 -13.23 1.79 10.84
CA GLY A 137 -13.48 0.47 11.41
C GLY A 137 -12.20 -0.32 11.69
N ALA A 138 -11.20 -0.28 10.80
CA ALA A 138 -9.93 -0.96 11.01
C ALA A 138 -9.14 -0.40 12.21
N ILE A 139 -9.22 0.91 12.45
CA ILE A 139 -8.60 1.56 13.60
C ILE A 139 -9.38 1.23 14.89
N GLU A 140 -10.71 1.30 14.85
CA GLU A 140 -11.59 0.98 15.98
C GLU A 140 -11.41 -0.47 16.45
N GLU A 141 -11.26 -1.40 15.51
CA GLU A 141 -10.99 -2.83 15.77
C GLU A 141 -9.51 -3.11 16.19
N GLY A 142 -8.66 -2.08 16.26
CA GLY A 142 -7.26 -2.23 16.66
C GLY A 142 -6.38 -2.98 15.65
N LEU A 143 -6.77 -3.00 14.37
CA LEU A 143 -6.01 -3.67 13.31
C LEU A 143 -4.85 -2.82 12.78
N CYS A 144 -4.91 -1.52 12.98
CA CYS A 144 -3.84 -0.56 12.70
C CYS A 144 -4.11 0.76 13.44
N ASP A 145 -3.10 1.64 13.52
CA ASP A 145 -3.24 2.97 14.13
C ASP A 145 -3.55 4.06 13.11
N MET A 146 -3.25 3.81 11.83
CA MET A 146 -3.46 4.75 10.74
C MET A 146 -3.69 4.02 9.41
N MET A 147 -4.42 4.66 8.48
CA MET A 147 -4.61 4.15 7.12
C MET A 147 -4.00 5.10 6.09
N LEU A 148 -3.15 4.59 5.19
CA LEU A 148 -2.53 5.35 4.11
C LEU A 148 -3.30 5.20 2.79
N PHE A 149 -3.55 6.35 2.15
CA PHE A 149 -4.30 6.48 0.90
C PHE A 149 -3.40 6.90 -0.25
N GLY A 150 -2.71 5.96 -0.92
CA GLY A 150 -1.79 6.29 -2.02
C GLY A 150 -2.50 6.84 -3.26
N ARG A 151 -3.27 6.00 -3.97
CA ARG A 151 -3.93 6.39 -5.22
C ARG A 151 -5.09 7.38 -5.03
N MET A 152 -5.69 7.41 -3.85
CA MET A 152 -6.71 8.40 -3.50
C MET A 152 -6.13 9.81 -3.55
N SER A 153 -4.89 10.02 -3.09
CA SER A 153 -4.22 11.33 -3.12
C SER A 153 -4.05 11.88 -4.54
N PHE A 154 -3.87 11.02 -5.56
CA PHE A 154 -3.87 11.46 -6.95
C PHE A 154 -5.28 11.84 -7.45
N ALA A 155 -6.30 11.11 -7.03
CA ALA A 155 -7.66 11.34 -7.50
C ALA A 155 -8.33 12.53 -6.79
N ASN A 156 -8.06 12.69 -5.52
CA ASN A 156 -8.59 13.74 -4.65
C ASN A 156 -7.52 14.16 -3.65
N PRO A 157 -6.64 15.13 -3.98
CA PRO A 157 -5.60 15.60 -3.06
C PRO A 157 -6.15 16.17 -1.76
N ASP A 158 -7.38 16.67 -1.77
CA ASP A 158 -8.05 17.29 -0.61
C ASP A 158 -8.91 16.28 0.19
N PHE A 159 -8.71 14.98 0.00
CA PHE A 159 -9.57 13.95 0.59
C PHE A 159 -9.60 13.99 2.13
N VAL A 160 -8.50 14.34 2.78
CA VAL A 160 -8.44 14.45 4.25
C VAL A 160 -9.33 15.59 4.75
N ASN A 161 -9.20 16.80 4.14
CA ASN A 161 -10.06 17.92 4.49
C ASN A 161 -11.53 17.62 4.22
N GLN A 162 -11.82 16.88 3.15
CA GLN A 162 -13.18 16.45 2.84
C GLN A 162 -13.74 15.54 3.93
N ILE A 163 -12.99 14.53 4.39
CA ILE A 163 -13.42 13.66 5.51
C ILE A 163 -13.66 14.48 6.77
N VAL A 164 -12.73 15.41 7.10
CA VAL A 164 -12.85 16.25 8.29
C VAL A 164 -14.09 17.17 8.25
N LYS A 165 -14.38 17.76 7.08
CA LYS A 165 -15.48 18.75 6.94
C LYS A 165 -16.83 18.08 6.68
N GLU A 166 -16.86 17.01 5.89
CA GLU A 166 -18.09 16.41 5.37
C GLU A 166 -18.40 15.05 6.00
N GLY A 167 -17.47 14.48 6.78
CA GLY A 167 -17.58 13.17 7.42
C GLY A 167 -17.52 11.98 6.45
N ARG A 168 -17.22 12.21 5.16
CA ARG A 168 -17.22 11.17 4.13
C ARG A 168 -16.48 11.61 2.86
N LEU A 169 -16.12 10.62 2.03
CA LEU A 169 -15.56 10.84 0.70
C LEU A 169 -16.65 11.06 -0.36
N ASP A 170 -16.44 12.03 -1.27
CA ASP A 170 -17.32 12.25 -2.43
C ASP A 170 -17.11 11.13 -3.48
N PRO A 171 -18.15 10.33 -3.82
CA PRO A 171 -18.05 9.28 -4.84
C PRO A 171 -17.55 9.77 -6.20
N LYS A 172 -17.75 11.05 -6.52
CA LYS A 172 -17.32 11.67 -7.79
C LYS A 172 -15.83 12.01 -7.82
N LYS A 173 -15.17 12.07 -6.66
CA LYS A 173 -13.75 12.46 -6.54
C LYS A 173 -12.82 11.28 -6.21
N VAL A 174 -13.34 10.14 -5.79
CA VAL A 174 -12.53 8.99 -5.38
C VAL A 174 -11.79 8.31 -6.53
N CYS A 175 -10.71 7.62 -6.18
CA CYS A 175 -9.94 6.79 -7.10
C CYS A 175 -10.78 5.63 -7.64
N LEU A 176 -10.75 5.40 -8.95
CA LEU A 176 -11.45 4.31 -9.64
C LEU A 176 -10.61 3.04 -9.77
N THR A 177 -9.39 3.03 -9.25
CA THR A 177 -8.41 1.92 -9.34
C THR A 177 -8.09 1.44 -10.77
N CYS A 178 -8.30 2.28 -11.78
CA CYS A 178 -8.14 1.97 -13.21
C CYS A 178 -6.68 1.76 -13.67
N GLY A 179 -5.68 2.01 -12.82
CA GLY A 179 -4.27 1.75 -13.11
C GLY A 179 -3.54 2.77 -13.98
N LYS A 180 -4.22 3.71 -14.64
CA LYS A 180 -3.64 4.66 -15.61
C LYS A 180 -2.49 5.53 -15.04
N CYS A 181 -2.56 5.95 -13.77
CA CYS A 181 -1.46 6.64 -13.11
C CYS A 181 -0.20 5.75 -13.00
N GLY A 182 -0.38 4.45 -12.75
CA GLY A 182 0.72 3.49 -12.73
C GLY A 182 1.32 3.23 -14.11
N ASP A 183 0.55 3.38 -15.19
CA ASP A 183 1.07 3.30 -16.56
C ASP A 183 1.95 4.51 -16.88
N LEU A 184 1.55 5.71 -16.47
CA LEU A 184 2.38 6.92 -16.60
C LEU A 184 3.68 6.80 -15.82
N ILE A 185 3.66 6.29 -14.57
CA ILE A 185 4.87 6.04 -13.78
C ILE A 185 5.83 5.12 -14.53
N ARG A 186 5.35 3.99 -15.04
CA ARG A 186 6.17 3.01 -15.76
C ARG A 186 6.73 3.56 -17.07
N ALA A 187 6.02 4.49 -17.70
CA ALA A 187 6.45 5.17 -18.92
C ALA A 187 7.40 6.35 -18.66
N GLY A 188 7.73 6.66 -17.37
CA GLY A 188 8.56 7.82 -17.03
C GLY A 188 7.91 9.18 -17.35
N LYS A 189 6.56 9.21 -17.50
CA LYS A 189 5.83 10.44 -17.81
C LYS A 189 5.35 11.13 -16.53
N PRO A 190 5.07 12.44 -16.56
CA PRO A 190 4.45 13.16 -15.46
C PRO A 190 3.19 12.42 -14.97
N THR A 191 3.07 12.21 -13.67
CA THR A 191 2.11 11.27 -13.10
C THR A 191 1.12 11.93 -12.16
N GLY A 192 -0.16 11.67 -12.41
CA GLY A 192 -1.30 12.03 -11.59
C GLY A 192 -2.54 11.28 -12.02
N CYS A 193 -3.72 11.72 -11.60
CA CYS A 193 -4.97 11.04 -11.94
C CYS A 193 -5.48 11.40 -13.33
N VAL A 194 -5.29 10.54 -14.30
CA VAL A 194 -5.78 10.73 -15.70
C VAL A 194 -7.29 10.94 -15.78
N ILE A 195 -8.07 10.48 -14.79
CA ILE A 195 -9.54 10.56 -14.82
C ILE A 195 -10.06 11.79 -14.07
N ARG A 196 -9.49 12.09 -12.90
CA ARG A 196 -9.98 13.18 -12.04
C ARG A 196 -9.29 14.51 -12.30
N ASP A 197 -8.12 14.44 -12.92
CA ASP A 197 -7.31 15.58 -13.34
C ASP A 197 -6.90 15.41 -14.82
N ALA A 198 -7.93 15.26 -15.66
CA ALA A 198 -7.76 15.01 -17.09
C ALA A 198 -7.10 16.19 -17.82
N GLU A 199 -7.31 17.41 -17.36
CA GLU A 199 -6.71 18.62 -17.92
C GLU A 199 -5.19 18.53 -17.94
N HIS A 200 -4.57 18.05 -16.85
CA HIS A 200 -3.12 17.92 -16.72
C HIS A 200 -2.57 16.61 -17.28
N TYR A 201 -3.26 15.46 -17.05
CA TYR A 201 -2.62 14.15 -17.26
C TYR A 201 -3.17 13.34 -18.43
N LEU A 202 -4.33 13.72 -19.03
CA LEU A 202 -4.91 12.94 -20.12
C LEU A 202 -4.02 12.96 -21.39
N ASN A 203 -3.37 14.07 -21.69
CA ASN A 203 -2.52 14.18 -22.88
C ASN A 203 -1.30 13.27 -22.78
N TYR A 204 -0.62 13.22 -21.63
CA TYR A 204 0.48 12.29 -21.40
C TYR A 204 0.05 10.81 -21.52
N TYR A 205 -1.18 10.51 -21.09
CA TYR A 205 -1.71 9.16 -21.23
C TYR A 205 -2.04 8.80 -22.69
N LYS A 206 -2.55 9.74 -23.47
CA LYS A 206 -2.80 9.56 -24.92
C LYS A 206 -1.49 9.35 -25.69
N GLU A 207 -0.44 10.10 -25.37
CA GLU A 207 0.90 9.90 -25.94
C GLU A 207 1.42 8.50 -25.64
N TYR A 208 1.40 8.10 -24.36
CA TYR A 208 1.80 6.77 -23.93
C TYR A 208 1.05 5.66 -24.69
N THR A 209 -0.28 5.79 -24.88
CA THR A 209 -1.06 4.76 -25.58
C THR A 209 -0.75 4.69 -27.08
N LYS A 210 -0.42 5.81 -27.73
CA LYS A 210 0.04 5.84 -29.12
C LYS A 210 1.41 5.18 -29.29
N GLU A 211 2.37 5.52 -28.40
CA GLU A 211 3.70 4.92 -28.38
C GLU A 211 3.64 3.41 -28.17
N ALA A 212 2.80 2.94 -27.24
CA ALA A 212 2.60 1.52 -26.96
C ALA A 212 1.91 0.76 -28.11
N GLY A 213 0.98 1.40 -28.83
CA GLY A 213 0.30 0.81 -29.99
C GLY A 213 1.16 0.77 -31.27
N SER A 214 2.20 1.62 -31.35
CA SER A 214 3.15 1.61 -32.49
C SER A 214 4.30 0.62 -32.30
N ALA A 215 4.45 0.05 -31.10
CA ALA A 215 5.50 -0.92 -30.75
C ALA A 215 5.00 -2.38 -30.78
N SER A 216 3.72 -2.61 -31.08
CA SER A 216 3.09 -3.93 -31.26
C SER A 216 2.89 -4.26 -32.73
#